data_2334fcec650087785aa866eab9739019
#
_entry.id   2334fcec650087785aa866eab9739019
#
_cell.length_a   1.000
_cell.length_b   1.000
_cell.length_c   1.000
_cell.angle_alpha   90.00
_cell.angle_beta   90.00
_cell.angle_gamma   90.00
#
_symmetry.space_group_name_H-M   'P 1'
#
loop_
_entity.id
_entity.type
_entity.pdbx_description
1 polymer ?
#
loop_
_entity_poly.entity_id
_entity_poly.type
_entity_poly.pdbx_seq_one_letter_code
_entity_poly.pdbx_strand_id
1 'polypeptide(L)'
;FNGDDDKWGKEFHYEYNINTVLQEIAENDVDAAHFPKVHGSPSLPETDAIVDGVYKKTIAETLMDPNNDSVSEEFKNEANEMFTTTFTRESWGLGCVALKMINLPPAGGEFIMVNASSPIDNKHSILRWTMRVSKDIEDEIGMAIIDGIANGVLDDMPIWDNKSYVDQPVLCDGDGPINKFRKWVRQFYSELPA
;
A
#
# COMPACT_ATOMS: atom_id res chain seq x y z
N PHE A 1 -11.77 6.76 -9.15
CA PHE A 1 -11.63 6.49 -10.60
C PHE A 1 -12.71 7.26 -11.34
N ASN A 2 -12.45 8.53 -11.63
CA ASN A 2 -13.39 9.41 -12.33
C ASN A 2 -13.08 9.40 -13.81
N GLY A 3 -13.20 8.32 -14.56
CA GLY A 3 -13.35 8.27 -16.01
C GLY A 3 -12.57 9.25 -16.92
N ASP A 4 -11.59 9.97 -16.37
CA ASP A 4 -10.77 10.91 -17.13
C ASP A 4 -9.52 10.17 -17.63
N ASP A 5 -9.73 9.33 -18.64
CA ASP A 5 -8.65 8.56 -19.27
C ASP A 5 -7.57 9.47 -19.89
N ASP A 6 -7.91 10.73 -20.18
CA ASP A 6 -6.96 11.68 -20.74
C ASP A 6 -5.86 12.11 -19.75
N LYS A 7 -6.12 11.99 -18.44
CA LYS A 7 -5.16 12.30 -17.39
C LYS A 7 -4.10 11.22 -17.20
N TRP A 8 -4.44 9.94 -17.44
CA TRP A 8 -3.66 8.80 -17.04
C TRP A 8 -2.84 8.21 -18.17
N GLY A 9 -1.60 7.80 -17.87
CA GLY A 9 -0.73 7.05 -18.75
C GLY A 9 -1.18 5.60 -18.95
N LYS A 10 -0.33 4.76 -19.51
CA LYS A 10 -0.64 3.36 -19.79
C LYS A 10 -0.87 2.54 -18.51
N GLU A 11 -1.54 1.41 -18.66
CA GLU A 11 -1.79 0.46 -17.57
C GLU A 11 -0.64 -0.54 -17.45
N PHE A 12 -0.31 -0.86 -16.19
CA PHE A 12 0.63 -1.91 -15.80
C PHE A 12 -0.09 -2.92 -14.92
N HIS A 13 0.13 -4.21 -15.17
CA HIS A 13 -0.52 -5.30 -14.45
C HIS A 13 0.51 -6.20 -13.80
N TYR A 14 0.29 -6.51 -12.53
CA TYR A 14 1.14 -7.42 -11.74
C TYR A 14 0.29 -8.44 -11.02
N GLU A 15 0.82 -9.65 -10.86
CA GLU A 15 0.21 -10.72 -10.08
C GLU A 15 1.26 -11.34 -9.15
N TYR A 16 0.89 -11.53 -7.88
CA TYR A 16 1.74 -12.14 -6.87
C TYR A 16 0.99 -13.25 -6.15
N ASN A 17 1.64 -14.41 -5.99
CA ASN A 17 1.18 -15.47 -5.12
C ASN A 17 1.79 -15.26 -3.74
N ILE A 18 0.95 -15.09 -2.72
CA ILE A 18 1.36 -14.77 -1.35
C ILE A 18 0.98 -15.90 -0.42
N ASN A 19 1.91 -16.34 0.42
CA ASN A 19 1.72 -17.42 1.40
C ASN A 19 1.11 -16.88 2.70
N THR A 20 0.02 -16.15 2.59
CA THR A 20 -0.75 -15.67 3.74
C THR A 20 -2.21 -15.42 3.38
N VAL A 21 -3.03 -15.13 4.40
CA VAL A 21 -4.46 -14.83 4.26
C VAL A 21 -4.69 -13.34 3.96
N LEU A 22 -5.82 -13.01 3.35
CA LEU A 22 -6.15 -11.62 2.98
C LEU A 22 -6.10 -10.64 4.15
N GLN A 23 -6.43 -11.08 5.36
CA GLN A 23 -6.41 -10.21 6.54
C GLN A 23 -4.99 -9.69 6.83
N GLU A 24 -3.97 -10.54 6.74
CA GLU A 24 -2.59 -10.17 7.00
C GLU A 24 -2.08 -9.16 5.96
N ILE A 25 -2.47 -9.35 4.69
CA ILE A 25 -2.17 -8.41 3.61
C ILE A 25 -2.88 -7.08 3.84
N ALA A 26 -4.17 -7.10 4.19
CA ALA A 26 -4.95 -5.89 4.41
C ALA A 26 -4.57 -5.15 5.71
N GLU A 27 -3.97 -5.83 6.70
CA GLU A 27 -3.44 -5.22 7.92
C GLU A 27 -2.25 -4.30 7.61
N ASN A 28 -1.49 -4.59 6.55
CA ASN A 28 -0.39 -3.75 6.09
C ASN A 28 -0.81 -2.30 5.78
N ASP A 29 -2.07 -2.09 5.38
CA ASP A 29 -2.62 -0.75 5.11
C ASP A 29 -2.68 0.17 6.35
N VAL A 30 -2.66 -0.40 7.54
CA VAL A 30 -2.80 0.30 8.82
C VAL A 30 -1.56 0.16 9.71
N ASP A 31 -0.61 -0.67 9.33
CA ASP A 31 0.66 -0.84 10.03
C ASP A 31 1.61 0.29 9.63
N ALA A 32 1.71 1.33 10.47
CA ALA A 32 2.62 2.44 10.20
C ALA A 32 4.09 2.06 10.43
N ALA A 33 4.35 1.14 11.36
CA ALA A 33 5.70 0.80 11.80
C ALA A 33 6.53 0.07 10.73
N HIS A 34 5.89 -0.63 9.78
CA HIS A 34 6.63 -1.33 8.72
C HIS A 34 7.29 -0.37 7.71
N PHE A 35 6.72 0.81 7.44
CA PHE A 35 7.25 1.75 6.46
C PHE A 35 8.73 2.09 6.67
N PRO A 36 9.18 2.56 7.83
CA PRO A 36 10.61 2.84 8.04
C PRO A 36 11.48 1.58 8.13
N LYS A 37 10.91 0.42 8.44
CA LYS A 37 11.67 -0.81 8.66
C LYS A 37 11.82 -1.66 7.40
N VAL A 38 10.79 -1.68 6.56
CA VAL A 38 10.72 -2.51 5.35
C VAL A 38 11.01 -1.66 4.12
N HIS A 39 10.38 -0.50 4.02
CA HIS A 39 10.47 0.36 2.83
C HIS A 39 11.40 1.57 3.00
N GLY A 40 12.15 1.65 4.11
CA GLY A 40 13.15 2.70 4.31
C GLY A 40 12.59 4.12 4.41
N SER A 41 11.32 4.29 4.75
CA SER A 41 10.77 5.63 5.01
C SER A 41 11.57 6.33 6.11
N PRO A 42 11.99 7.60 5.92
CA PRO A 42 12.80 8.33 6.91
C PRO A 42 12.04 8.65 8.20
N SER A 43 10.72 8.53 8.19
CA SER A 43 9.87 8.79 9.35
C SER A 43 8.71 7.82 9.45
N LEU A 44 8.15 7.70 10.66
CA LEU A 44 6.91 6.98 10.89
C LEU A 44 5.75 7.80 10.29
N PRO A 45 4.96 7.26 9.33
CA PRO A 45 3.84 8.00 8.76
C PRO A 45 2.72 8.19 9.79
N GLU A 46 2.14 9.38 9.81
CA GLU A 46 0.88 9.60 10.52
C GLU A 46 -0.25 8.92 9.75
N THR A 47 -0.82 7.89 10.33
CA THR A 47 -1.87 7.07 9.69
C THR A 47 -3.15 7.12 10.50
N ASP A 48 -4.27 7.49 9.86
CA ASP A 48 -5.61 7.37 10.44
C ASP A 48 -6.47 6.44 9.56
N ALA A 49 -7.47 5.82 10.18
CA ALA A 49 -8.40 4.93 9.52
C ALA A 49 -9.84 5.32 9.82
N ILE A 50 -10.64 5.51 8.76
CA ILE A 50 -12.08 5.71 8.82
C ILE A 50 -12.74 4.41 8.37
N VAL A 51 -13.76 3.94 9.11
CA VAL A 51 -14.51 2.73 8.78
C VAL A 51 -16.01 3.02 8.79
N ASP A 52 -16.72 2.54 7.76
CA ASP A 52 -18.16 2.63 7.62
C ASP A 52 -18.70 1.37 6.91
N GLY A 53 -19.36 0.49 7.66
CA GLY A 53 -19.80 -0.81 7.13
C GLY A 53 -18.62 -1.58 6.53
N VAL A 54 -18.74 -1.97 5.26
CA VAL A 54 -17.70 -2.71 4.52
C VAL A 54 -16.58 -1.80 3.98
N TYR A 55 -16.75 -0.49 4.06
CA TYR A 55 -15.77 0.47 3.58
C TYR A 55 -14.76 0.82 4.66
N LYS A 56 -13.49 0.94 4.25
CA LYS A 56 -12.39 1.47 5.05
C LYS A 56 -11.59 2.46 4.22
N LYS A 57 -11.22 3.59 4.80
CA LYS A 57 -10.27 4.53 4.22
C LYS A 57 -9.12 4.77 5.18
N THR A 58 -7.89 4.68 4.67
CA THR A 58 -6.69 5.13 5.37
C THR A 58 -6.06 6.28 4.61
N ILE A 59 -5.53 7.24 5.37
CA ILE A 59 -4.73 8.35 4.84
C ILE A 59 -3.43 8.34 5.62
N ALA A 60 -2.31 8.36 4.90
CA ALA A 60 -0.99 8.43 5.48
C ALA A 60 -0.18 9.51 4.75
N GLU A 61 0.41 10.43 5.49
CA GLU A 61 1.40 11.37 4.97
C GLU A 61 2.79 10.81 5.29
N THR A 62 3.60 10.67 4.26
CA THR A 62 4.92 10.06 4.37
C THR A 62 5.97 10.97 3.75
N LEU A 63 7.02 11.25 4.52
CA LEU A 63 8.22 11.88 3.99
C LEU A 63 8.99 10.83 3.18
N MET A 64 9.32 11.17 1.95
CA MET A 64 10.09 10.33 1.03
C MET A 64 11.49 10.90 0.86
N ASP A 65 12.49 10.04 0.97
CA ASP A 65 13.89 10.39 0.68
C ASP A 65 14.27 9.81 -0.68
N PRO A 66 14.52 10.64 -1.70
CA PRO A 66 14.94 10.16 -3.01
C PRO A 66 16.31 9.47 -2.97
N ASN A 67 17.14 9.71 -1.96
CA ASN A 67 18.44 9.07 -1.81
C ASN A 67 18.39 7.71 -1.09
N ASN A 68 17.21 7.22 -0.75
CA ASN A 68 17.05 5.88 -0.18
C ASN A 68 17.54 4.80 -1.17
N ASP A 69 18.24 3.80 -0.66
CA ASP A 69 18.80 2.69 -1.48
C ASP A 69 17.74 1.87 -2.23
N SER A 70 16.49 1.89 -1.75
CA SER A 70 15.35 1.23 -2.40
C SER A 70 14.79 1.99 -3.61
N VAL A 71 15.30 3.20 -3.88
CA VAL A 71 14.81 4.08 -4.96
C VAL A 71 15.73 3.98 -6.18
N SER A 72 15.16 3.94 -7.38
CA SER A 72 15.94 3.88 -8.62
C SER A 72 16.77 5.16 -8.83
N GLU A 73 17.88 5.03 -9.57
CA GLU A 73 18.74 6.17 -9.92
C GLU A 73 18.01 7.22 -10.76
N GLU A 74 17.05 6.80 -11.59
CA GLU A 74 16.20 7.72 -12.36
C GLU A 74 15.36 8.59 -11.44
N PHE A 75 14.74 7.98 -10.43
CA PHE A 75 13.97 8.73 -9.42
C PHE A 75 14.86 9.70 -8.62
N LYS A 76 16.07 9.27 -8.23
CA LYS A 76 17.04 10.12 -7.51
C LYS A 76 17.43 11.36 -8.30
N ASN A 77 17.55 11.23 -9.62
CA ASN A 77 17.92 12.35 -10.50
C ASN A 77 16.81 13.40 -10.62
N GLU A 78 15.56 12.98 -10.59
CA GLU A 78 14.38 13.87 -10.74
C GLU A 78 13.91 14.45 -9.40
N ALA A 79 14.07 13.71 -8.31
CA ALA A 79 13.72 14.15 -6.96
C ALA A 79 14.98 14.47 -6.15
N ASN A 80 15.50 15.67 -6.28
CA ASN A 80 16.74 16.10 -5.62
C ASN A 80 16.60 16.37 -4.12
N GLU A 81 15.38 16.53 -3.63
CA GLU A 81 15.07 16.90 -2.25
C GLU A 81 14.00 15.99 -1.66
N MET A 82 13.99 15.85 -0.34
CA MET A 82 12.90 15.15 0.36
C MET A 82 11.56 15.82 0.07
N PHE A 83 10.54 15.02 -0.16
CA PHE A 83 9.18 15.49 -0.41
C PHE A 83 8.15 14.71 0.38
N THR A 84 7.00 15.31 0.64
CA THR A 84 5.88 14.65 1.30
C THR A 84 4.88 14.16 0.26
N THR A 85 4.58 12.87 0.28
CA THR A 85 3.49 12.28 -0.49
C THR A 85 2.36 11.86 0.42
N THR A 86 1.13 11.96 -0.06
CA THR A 86 -0.06 11.48 0.62
C THR A 86 -0.54 10.19 -0.03
N PHE A 87 -0.62 9.14 0.76
CA PHE A 87 -1.21 7.86 0.39
C PHE A 87 -2.66 7.83 0.86
N THR A 88 -3.59 7.65 -0.04
CA THR A 88 -4.99 7.37 0.29
C THR A 88 -5.33 5.96 -0.17
N ARG A 89 -5.74 5.11 0.76
CA ARG A 89 -6.24 3.76 0.46
C ARG A 89 -7.71 3.66 0.80
N GLU A 90 -8.51 3.24 -0.15
CA GLU A 90 -9.95 3.01 0.01
C GLU A 90 -10.22 1.53 -0.25
N SER A 91 -10.81 0.85 0.72
CA SER A 91 -11.04 -0.59 0.70
C SER A 91 -12.53 -0.90 0.79
N TRP A 92 -12.98 -1.86 -0.01
CA TRP A 92 -14.33 -2.45 0.04
C TRP A 92 -14.18 -3.93 0.38
N GLY A 93 -14.29 -4.25 1.67
CA GLY A 93 -13.89 -5.55 2.20
C GLY A 93 -12.37 -5.71 2.22
N LEU A 94 -11.89 -6.97 2.29
CA LEU A 94 -10.47 -7.29 2.41
C LEU A 94 -9.75 -7.38 1.05
N GLY A 95 -10.49 -7.66 -0.02
CA GLY A 95 -9.88 -8.02 -1.31
C GLY A 95 -9.89 -6.92 -2.37
N CYS A 96 -10.61 -5.82 -2.17
CA CYS A 96 -10.70 -4.75 -3.16
C CYS A 96 -10.20 -3.44 -2.55
N VAL A 97 -9.06 -2.94 -3.04
CA VAL A 97 -8.43 -1.70 -2.55
C VAL A 97 -8.09 -0.79 -3.73
N ALA A 98 -8.44 0.48 -3.60
CA ALA A 98 -7.91 1.54 -4.45
C ALA A 98 -6.87 2.33 -3.67
N LEU A 99 -5.66 2.44 -4.19
CA LEU A 99 -4.59 3.29 -3.67
C LEU A 99 -4.41 4.49 -4.59
N LYS A 100 -4.32 5.67 -3.99
CA LYS A 100 -3.90 6.89 -4.68
C LYS A 100 -2.73 7.52 -3.93
N MET A 101 -1.72 7.92 -4.69
CA MET A 101 -0.63 8.78 -4.21
C MET A 101 -0.70 10.11 -4.93
N ILE A 102 -0.42 11.18 -4.24
CA ILE A 102 -0.36 12.55 -4.80
C ILE A 102 0.94 13.25 -4.36
N ASN A 103 1.25 14.34 -5.03
CA ASN A 103 2.46 15.12 -4.82
C ASN A 103 3.74 14.38 -5.16
N LEU A 104 3.70 13.57 -6.23
CA LEU A 104 4.89 12.90 -6.75
C LEU A 104 5.75 13.88 -7.56
N PRO A 105 7.09 13.86 -7.40
CA PRO A 105 7.96 14.70 -8.18
C PRO A 105 7.95 14.29 -9.68
N PRO A 106 8.44 15.16 -10.58
CA PRO A 106 8.90 16.53 -10.33
C PRO A 106 7.75 17.55 -10.29
N ALA A 107 6.60 17.23 -10.86
CA ALA A 107 5.54 18.19 -11.16
C ALA A 107 4.31 18.09 -10.23
N GLY A 108 4.38 17.32 -9.13
CA GLY A 108 3.22 17.04 -8.30
C GLY A 108 2.30 15.99 -8.93
N GLY A 109 2.86 15.02 -9.64
CA GLY A 109 2.13 13.96 -10.32
C GLY A 109 1.36 13.04 -9.38
N GLU A 110 0.56 12.16 -9.99
CA GLU A 110 -0.29 11.22 -9.27
C GLU A 110 -0.04 9.76 -9.71
N PHE A 111 -0.21 8.86 -8.77
CA PHE A 111 -0.25 7.42 -9.00
C PHE A 111 -1.57 6.86 -8.52
N ILE A 112 -2.11 5.89 -9.25
CA ILE A 112 -3.28 5.10 -8.84
C ILE A 112 -3.01 3.62 -9.03
N MET A 113 -3.56 2.83 -8.09
CA MET A 113 -3.55 1.37 -8.16
C MET A 113 -4.91 0.82 -7.75
N VAL A 114 -5.38 -0.18 -8.47
CA VAL A 114 -6.44 -1.07 -7.99
C VAL A 114 -5.80 -2.40 -7.64
N ASN A 115 -6.00 -2.81 -6.40
CA ASN A 115 -5.68 -4.16 -5.94
C ASN A 115 -6.95 -4.99 -5.87
N ALA A 116 -6.96 -6.12 -6.56
CA ALA A 116 -7.99 -7.14 -6.49
C ALA A 116 -7.37 -8.43 -5.94
N SER A 117 -7.35 -8.55 -4.62
CA SER A 117 -6.83 -9.73 -3.93
C SER A 117 -7.91 -10.79 -3.76
N SER A 118 -7.52 -12.05 -3.92
CA SER A 118 -8.43 -13.19 -3.78
C SER A 118 -7.80 -14.28 -2.93
N PRO A 119 -8.53 -14.89 -1.96
CA PRO A 119 -8.05 -16.06 -1.25
C PRO A 119 -8.04 -17.26 -2.19
N ILE A 120 -6.99 -18.09 -2.11
CA ILE A 120 -6.95 -19.42 -2.75
C ILE A 120 -7.43 -20.45 -1.75
N ASP A 121 -6.91 -20.36 -0.53
CA ASP A 121 -7.25 -21.22 0.61
C ASP A 121 -6.98 -20.49 1.93
N ASN A 122 -6.92 -21.22 3.04
CA ASN A 122 -6.69 -20.66 4.39
C ASN A 122 -5.24 -20.23 4.65
N LYS A 123 -4.35 -20.30 3.65
CA LYS A 123 -2.92 -19.97 3.79
C LYS A 123 -2.36 -19.20 2.62
N HIS A 124 -3.09 -19.14 1.51
CA HIS A 124 -2.57 -18.55 0.27
C HIS A 124 -3.57 -17.58 -0.31
N SER A 125 -3.07 -16.51 -0.87
CA SER A 125 -3.82 -15.48 -1.57
C SER A 125 -3.11 -15.07 -2.87
N ILE A 126 -3.86 -14.54 -3.82
CA ILE A 126 -3.33 -13.90 -5.02
C ILE A 126 -3.61 -12.41 -4.93
N LEU A 127 -2.58 -11.58 -5.12
CA LEU A 127 -2.72 -10.15 -5.35
C LEU A 127 -2.68 -9.88 -6.85
N ARG A 128 -3.63 -9.07 -7.32
CA ARG A 128 -3.64 -8.56 -8.71
C ARG A 128 -3.71 -7.06 -8.68
N TRP A 129 -2.70 -6.44 -9.25
CA TRP A 129 -2.57 -5.01 -9.30
C TRP A 129 -2.70 -4.48 -10.71
N THR A 130 -3.48 -3.42 -10.87
CA THR A 130 -3.50 -2.56 -12.04
C THR A 130 -3.07 -1.18 -11.60
N MET A 131 -2.00 -0.67 -12.20
CA MET A 131 -1.36 0.59 -11.82
C MET A 131 -1.30 1.54 -13.00
N ARG A 132 -1.39 2.84 -12.72
CA ARG A 132 -1.16 3.93 -13.67
C ARG A 132 -0.52 5.12 -12.95
N VAL A 133 0.26 5.88 -13.68
CA VAL A 133 0.72 7.22 -13.27
C VAL A 133 0.05 8.27 -14.14
N SER A 134 0.01 9.50 -13.66
CA SER A 134 -0.47 10.63 -14.47
C SER A 134 0.52 10.92 -15.61
N LYS A 135 0.00 11.38 -16.76
CA LYS A 135 0.79 11.60 -17.99
C LYS A 135 1.90 12.63 -17.83
N ASP A 136 1.75 13.57 -16.91
CA ASP A 136 2.71 14.61 -16.60
C ASP A 136 4.03 14.09 -16.02
N ILE A 137 4.03 12.85 -15.49
CA ILE A 137 5.23 12.20 -14.96
C ILE A 137 5.54 10.85 -15.64
N GLU A 138 4.74 10.42 -16.64
CA GLU A 138 4.86 9.07 -17.23
C GLU A 138 6.20 8.83 -17.90
N ASP A 139 6.67 9.81 -18.68
CA ASP A 139 7.90 9.69 -19.47
C ASP A 139 9.18 9.94 -18.66
N GLU A 140 9.06 10.52 -17.46
CA GLU A 140 10.19 10.88 -16.59
C GLU A 140 10.44 9.79 -15.55
N ILE A 141 9.61 9.78 -14.51
CA ILE A 141 9.79 8.87 -13.37
C ILE A 141 8.69 7.80 -13.25
N GLY A 142 7.72 7.79 -14.17
CA GLY A 142 6.55 6.93 -14.06
C GLY A 142 6.89 5.46 -13.92
N MET A 143 7.86 4.95 -14.71
CA MET A 143 8.32 3.56 -14.60
C MET A 143 9.03 3.30 -13.27
N ALA A 144 9.85 4.23 -12.79
CA ALA A 144 10.54 4.08 -11.51
C ALA A 144 9.55 3.98 -10.34
N ILE A 145 8.43 4.74 -10.39
CA ILE A 145 7.35 4.66 -9.39
C ILE A 145 6.64 3.31 -9.48
N ILE A 146 6.26 2.88 -10.68
CA ILE A 146 5.58 1.58 -10.92
C ILE A 146 6.45 0.43 -10.40
N ASP A 147 7.73 0.40 -10.79
CA ASP A 147 8.65 -0.65 -10.39
C ASP A 147 8.96 -0.61 -8.87
N GLY A 148 9.08 0.59 -8.30
CA GLY A 148 9.26 0.76 -6.86
C GLY A 148 8.09 0.19 -6.05
N ILE A 149 6.86 0.50 -6.45
CA ILE A 149 5.65 -0.04 -5.80
C ILE A 149 5.54 -1.55 -6.02
N ALA A 150 5.81 -2.05 -7.23
CA ALA A 150 5.78 -3.47 -7.53
C ALA A 150 6.84 -4.26 -6.73
N ASN A 151 8.05 -3.74 -6.60
CA ASN A 151 9.12 -4.36 -5.82
C ASN A 151 8.86 -4.29 -4.31
N GLY A 152 8.16 -3.27 -3.81
CA GLY A 152 7.79 -3.16 -2.41
C GLY A 152 7.03 -4.38 -1.87
N VAL A 153 6.22 -5.05 -2.72
CA VAL A 153 5.58 -6.32 -2.33
C VAL A 153 6.61 -7.41 -2.04
N LEU A 154 7.69 -7.45 -2.81
CA LEU A 154 8.73 -8.47 -2.63
C LEU A 154 9.46 -8.30 -1.30
N ASP A 155 9.53 -7.08 -0.78
CA ASP A 155 10.10 -6.79 0.55
C ASP A 155 9.14 -7.24 1.66
N ASP A 156 7.83 -7.15 1.45
CA ASP A 156 6.81 -7.60 2.39
C ASP A 156 6.64 -9.13 2.42
N MET A 157 6.84 -9.82 1.30
CA MET A 157 6.61 -11.26 1.18
C MET A 157 7.32 -12.10 2.24
N PRO A 158 8.62 -11.91 2.56
CA PRO A 158 9.29 -12.67 3.61
C PRO A 158 8.67 -12.48 5.00
N ILE A 159 8.07 -11.33 5.25
CA ILE A 159 7.37 -11.04 6.51
C ILE A 159 6.07 -11.84 6.55
N TRP A 160 5.26 -11.77 5.50
CA TRP A 160 4.01 -12.53 5.39
C TRP A 160 4.24 -14.05 5.44
N ASP A 161 5.28 -14.56 4.79
CA ASP A 161 5.64 -15.97 4.80
C ASP A 161 5.98 -16.52 6.19
N ASN A 162 6.46 -15.65 7.09
CA ASN A 162 6.93 -16.02 8.43
C ASN A 162 6.08 -15.43 9.57
N LYS A 163 5.10 -14.58 9.27
CA LYS A 163 4.23 -13.95 10.26
C LYS A 163 3.24 -14.95 10.83
N SER A 164 3.10 -14.95 12.15
CA SER A 164 2.05 -15.71 12.84
C SER A 164 0.98 -14.75 13.36
N TYR A 165 -0.27 -15.08 13.11
CA TYR A 165 -1.39 -14.30 13.64
C TYR A 165 -1.41 -14.36 15.18
N VAL A 166 -1.51 -13.19 15.81
CA VAL A 166 -1.67 -13.04 17.27
C VAL A 166 -2.98 -12.30 17.51
N ASP A 167 -3.97 -12.98 18.11
CA ASP A 167 -5.33 -12.42 18.32
C ASP A 167 -5.32 -11.14 19.18
N GLN A 168 -4.48 -11.12 20.21
CA GLN A 168 -4.33 -9.97 21.11
C GLN A 168 -2.88 -9.48 21.10
N PRO A 169 -2.45 -8.74 20.06
CA PRO A 169 -1.09 -8.25 19.99
C PRO A 169 -0.84 -7.17 21.06
N VAL A 170 0.38 -7.13 21.55
CA VAL A 170 0.85 -5.99 22.36
C VAL A 170 1.24 -4.89 21.39
N LEU A 171 0.47 -3.80 21.38
CA LEU A 171 0.68 -2.67 20.51
C LEU A 171 1.28 -1.48 21.26
N CYS A 172 2.06 -0.67 20.56
CA CYS A 172 2.59 0.61 21.03
C CYS A 172 2.05 1.79 20.19
N ASP A 173 2.35 3.01 20.60
CA ASP A 173 1.84 4.22 19.93
C ASP A 173 2.25 4.34 18.45
N GLY A 174 3.33 3.66 18.04
CA GLY A 174 3.82 3.66 16.66
C GLY A 174 3.19 2.62 15.73
N ASP A 175 2.35 1.70 16.23
CA ASP A 175 1.82 0.59 15.43
C ASP A 175 0.62 0.99 14.54
N GLY A 176 0.16 2.23 14.61
CA GLY A 176 -0.99 2.70 13.85
C GLY A 176 -2.33 2.15 14.34
N PRO A 177 -3.43 2.30 13.56
CA PRO A 177 -4.78 1.95 13.99
C PRO A 177 -5.12 0.44 13.84
N ILE A 178 -4.18 -0.47 14.15
CA ILE A 178 -4.34 -1.94 14.01
C ILE A 178 -5.57 -2.45 14.78
N ASN A 179 -5.79 -2.00 16.02
CA ASN A 179 -6.96 -2.42 16.80
C ASN A 179 -8.29 -2.01 16.15
N LYS A 180 -8.35 -0.83 15.50
CA LYS A 180 -9.52 -0.36 14.78
C LYS A 180 -9.78 -1.22 13.54
N PHE A 181 -8.73 -1.53 12.80
CA PHE A 181 -8.76 -2.44 11.66
C PHE A 181 -9.26 -3.83 12.07
N ARG A 182 -8.70 -4.44 13.10
CA ARG A 182 -9.09 -5.79 13.55
C ARG A 182 -10.54 -5.87 14.02
N LYS A 183 -11.08 -4.82 14.64
CA LYS A 183 -12.52 -4.73 14.96
C LYS A 183 -13.37 -4.68 13.69
N TRP A 184 -12.95 -3.91 12.69
CA TRP A 184 -13.64 -3.78 11.40
C TRP A 184 -13.62 -5.08 10.61
N VAL A 185 -12.50 -5.80 10.58
CA VAL A 185 -12.32 -7.05 9.85
C VAL A 185 -13.22 -8.17 10.33
N ARG A 186 -13.56 -8.23 11.62
CA ARG A 186 -14.41 -9.30 12.20
C ARG A 186 -15.73 -9.52 11.48
N GLN A 187 -16.29 -8.51 10.86
CA GLN A 187 -17.55 -8.61 10.12
C GLN A 187 -17.46 -9.51 8.87
N PHE A 188 -16.28 -9.79 8.36
CA PHE A 188 -16.06 -10.58 7.14
C PHE A 188 -15.88 -12.09 7.43
N TYR A 189 -15.85 -12.49 8.67
CA TYR A 189 -15.72 -13.88 9.09
C TYR A 189 -17.03 -14.36 9.72
N SER A 190 -17.51 -15.53 9.26
CA SER A 190 -18.72 -16.18 9.80
C SER A 190 -18.47 -16.84 11.15
N GLU A 191 -17.24 -17.28 11.39
CA GLU A 191 -16.77 -17.80 12.67
C GLU A 191 -15.43 -17.13 12.99
N LEU A 192 -15.27 -16.65 14.23
CA LEU A 192 -13.96 -16.16 14.65
C LEU A 192 -13.02 -17.36 14.67
N PRO A 193 -11.79 -17.26 14.12
CA PRO A 193 -10.81 -18.31 14.35
C PRO A 193 -10.61 -18.48 15.84
N ALA A 194 -10.67 -19.74 16.29
CA ALA A 194 -10.50 -20.15 17.68
C ALA A 194 -9.07 -19.87 18.17
#